data_a01fcf7bdf0bf313864471da7f08b024
#
_entry.id   a01fcf7bdf0bf313864471da7f08b024
#
_cell.length_a   1.000
_cell.length_b   1.000
_cell.length_c   1.000
_cell.angle_alpha   90.00
_cell.angle_beta   90.00
_cell.angle_gamma   90.00
#
_symmetry.space_group_name_H-M   'P 1'
#
loop_
_entity.id
_entity.type
_entity.pdbx_description
1 polymer ?
#
loop_
_entity_poly.entity_id
_entity_poly.type
_entity_poly.pdbx_seq_one_letter_code
_entity_poly.pdbx_strand_id
1 'polypeptide(L)'
;MSGLHRSPDFGYSVEFAQHRQYVPGDSPKHIDWSVYAKTDRFLTKLYEAESNMRTFFVLDSSSSMFYPNEGAGKWERTVQVMTLIASLLQKQRDAIGLFEVNDADAQFFESSNKEENIQLLLHNIKGLQERQIGNEVFLDQLESLHSRMPKRSQILIFTDIYHQDIPALVQSLSKFKYANHHVRLMIMYSEQLEIEGKGLSGHQVIDFETGKKTYLTEEEVRRYTNFCKEQLSAFELTSRGAGISIDALNVDEDPVVLLRKLLA
;
A
#
# COMPACT_ATOMS: atom_id res chain seq x y z
N MET A 1 7.70 -20.59 4.62
CA MET A 1 6.79 -19.47 4.39
C MET A 1 7.37 -18.68 3.24
N SER A 2 6.72 -18.67 2.08
CA SER A 2 7.19 -17.94 0.91
C SER A 2 6.91 -16.45 1.15
N GLY A 3 7.96 -15.60 1.12
CA GLY A 3 7.80 -14.16 1.30
C GLY A 3 7.01 -13.53 0.16
N LEU A 4 6.46 -12.36 0.41
CA LEU A 4 5.63 -11.55 -0.49
C LEU A 4 6.25 -11.26 -1.87
N HIS A 5 7.55 -11.57 -2.07
CA HIS A 5 8.26 -11.30 -3.31
C HIS A 5 9.29 -12.39 -3.62
N ARG A 6 9.13 -13.05 -4.77
CA ARG A 6 10.22 -13.72 -5.47
C ARG A 6 10.79 -12.73 -6.48
N SER A 7 11.95 -12.16 -6.20
CA SER A 7 12.71 -11.44 -7.22
C SER A 7 13.47 -12.46 -8.08
N PRO A 8 13.35 -12.44 -9.41
CA PRO A 8 14.16 -13.29 -10.29
C PRO A 8 15.60 -12.77 -10.50
N ASP A 9 15.94 -11.62 -9.92
CA ASP A 9 17.27 -11.02 -10.11
C ASP A 9 18.27 -11.59 -9.09
N PHE A 10 19.22 -12.37 -9.60
CA PHE A 10 20.39 -12.82 -8.84
C PHE A 10 21.35 -11.65 -8.67
N GLY A 11 21.31 -10.99 -7.52
CA GLY A 11 22.21 -9.90 -7.12
C GLY A 11 23.25 -10.35 -6.08
N TYR A 12 24.20 -9.49 -5.76
CA TYR A 12 25.21 -9.73 -4.73
C TYR A 12 24.56 -9.82 -3.34
N SER A 13 24.16 -11.01 -2.93
CA SER A 13 23.70 -11.31 -1.58
C SER A 13 24.76 -12.09 -0.80
N VAL A 14 24.67 -11.98 0.51
CA VAL A 14 25.61 -12.60 1.45
C VAL A 14 25.20 -14.01 1.82
N GLU A 15 23.93 -14.43 1.58
CA GLU A 15 23.45 -15.75 1.95
C GLU A 15 23.47 -16.72 0.75
N PHE A 16 24.12 -17.86 0.97
CA PHE A 16 24.17 -18.95 0.00
C PHE A 16 22.80 -19.59 -0.15
N ALA A 17 22.25 -19.61 -1.39
CA ALA A 17 20.97 -20.23 -1.67
C ALA A 17 21.10 -21.69 -2.08
N GLN A 18 21.88 -21.95 -3.15
CA GLN A 18 22.05 -23.30 -3.69
C GLN A 18 23.26 -23.38 -4.63
N HIS A 19 23.65 -24.60 -4.96
CA HIS A 19 24.58 -24.85 -6.05
C HIS A 19 23.83 -25.06 -7.37
N ARG A 20 24.33 -24.46 -8.45
CA ARG A 20 23.92 -24.73 -9.83
C ARG A 20 25.11 -25.30 -10.59
N GLN A 21 24.87 -26.18 -11.53
CA GLN A 21 25.93 -26.64 -12.43
C GLN A 21 26.50 -25.47 -13.21
N TYR A 22 27.81 -25.36 -13.27
CA TYR A 22 28.52 -24.34 -14.06
C TYR A 22 28.18 -24.47 -15.53
N VAL A 23 27.92 -23.37 -16.18
CA VAL A 23 27.69 -23.27 -17.62
C VAL A 23 28.77 -22.38 -18.22
N PRO A 24 29.40 -22.73 -19.36
CA PRO A 24 30.36 -21.88 -20.05
C PRO A 24 29.78 -20.48 -20.28
N GLY A 25 30.46 -19.45 -19.75
CA GLY A 25 29.98 -18.06 -19.72
C GLY A 25 29.70 -17.53 -18.31
N ASP A 26 29.52 -18.40 -17.33
CA ASP A 26 29.44 -17.99 -15.92
C ASP A 26 30.79 -17.46 -15.43
N SER A 27 30.78 -16.47 -14.55
CA SER A 27 32.02 -15.96 -13.95
C SER A 27 32.70 -17.02 -13.07
N PRO A 28 33.97 -17.37 -13.33
CA PRO A 28 34.71 -18.35 -12.54
C PRO A 28 34.83 -17.98 -11.04
N LYS A 29 34.61 -16.73 -10.68
CA LYS A 29 34.65 -16.25 -9.28
C LYS A 29 33.55 -16.87 -8.41
N HIS A 30 32.47 -17.33 -9.02
CA HIS A 30 31.34 -17.94 -8.32
C HIS A 30 31.43 -19.46 -8.22
N ILE A 31 32.45 -20.08 -8.80
CA ILE A 31 32.68 -21.53 -8.68
C ILE A 31 33.02 -21.88 -7.24
N ASP A 32 32.37 -22.92 -6.70
CA ASP A 32 32.72 -23.48 -5.41
C ASP A 32 33.91 -24.45 -5.52
N TRP A 33 35.09 -23.89 -5.37
CA TRP A 33 36.34 -24.66 -5.44
C TRP A 33 36.44 -25.74 -4.36
N SER A 34 35.78 -25.58 -3.20
CA SER A 34 35.75 -26.58 -2.13
C SER A 34 34.92 -27.78 -2.51
N VAL A 35 33.84 -27.59 -3.24
CA VAL A 35 33.00 -28.69 -3.75
C VAL A 35 33.69 -29.34 -4.93
N TYR A 36 34.31 -28.57 -5.81
CA TYR A 36 35.09 -29.12 -6.92
C TYR A 36 36.19 -30.04 -6.44
N ALA A 37 36.98 -29.65 -5.43
CA ALA A 37 38.04 -30.46 -4.88
C ALA A 37 37.59 -31.83 -4.26
N LYS A 38 36.30 -31.90 -3.88
CA LYS A 38 35.73 -33.11 -3.28
C LYS A 38 34.97 -34.00 -4.27
N THR A 39 34.43 -33.43 -5.32
CA THR A 39 33.46 -34.13 -6.19
C THR A 39 33.81 -34.09 -7.67
N ASP A 40 34.84 -33.36 -8.07
CA ASP A 40 35.28 -33.12 -9.45
C ASP A 40 34.18 -32.49 -10.33
N ARG A 41 33.18 -31.81 -9.70
CA ARG A 41 32.07 -31.16 -10.39
C ARG A 41 32.17 -29.66 -10.27
N PHE A 42 32.08 -28.96 -11.38
CA PHE A 42 32.01 -27.50 -11.40
C PHE A 42 30.61 -27.06 -11.02
N LEU A 43 30.47 -26.54 -9.80
CA LEU A 43 29.24 -25.96 -9.29
C LEU A 43 29.44 -24.47 -9.02
N THR A 44 28.48 -23.67 -9.44
CA THR A 44 28.44 -22.22 -9.18
C THR A 44 27.56 -21.97 -7.96
N LYS A 45 28.09 -21.23 -6.99
CA LYS A 45 27.32 -20.71 -5.86
C LYS A 45 26.28 -19.72 -6.34
N LEU A 46 25.03 -20.01 -6.14
CA LEU A 46 23.94 -19.05 -6.26
C LEU A 46 23.66 -18.47 -4.88
N TYR A 47 23.66 -17.15 -4.83
CA TYR A 47 23.31 -16.42 -3.63
C TYR A 47 21.90 -15.87 -3.80
N GLU A 48 21.07 -15.95 -2.77
CA GLU A 48 19.83 -15.18 -2.77
C GLU A 48 20.18 -13.70 -2.73
N ALA A 49 19.63 -12.95 -3.66
CA ALA A 49 19.69 -11.50 -3.54
C ALA A 49 18.89 -11.14 -2.28
N GLU A 50 19.55 -10.60 -1.25
CA GLU A 50 18.84 -9.78 -0.29
C GLU A 50 18.27 -8.60 -1.10
N SER A 51 17.08 -8.76 -1.63
CA SER A 51 16.34 -7.62 -2.11
C SER A 51 15.89 -6.86 -0.87
N ASN A 52 16.71 -5.92 -0.39
CA ASN A 52 16.26 -4.89 0.54
C ASN A 52 15.21 -4.07 -0.22
N MET A 53 14.00 -4.63 -0.33
CA MET A 53 12.91 -3.95 -1.00
C MET A 53 12.59 -2.70 -0.19
N ARG A 54 12.42 -1.60 -0.88
CA ARG A 54 11.96 -0.35 -0.28
C ARG A 54 10.46 -0.28 -0.43
N THR A 55 9.76 -0.34 0.67
CA THR A 55 8.30 -0.20 0.70
C THR A 55 7.94 1.19 1.18
N PHE A 56 7.15 1.90 0.40
CA PHE A 56 6.61 3.19 0.79
C PHE A 56 5.11 3.08 1.02
N PHE A 57 4.69 3.48 2.20
CA PHE A 57 3.29 3.75 2.46
C PHE A 57 2.95 5.13 1.92
N VAL A 58 1.90 5.22 1.13
CA VAL A 58 1.28 6.49 0.72
C VAL A 58 -0.06 6.56 1.42
N LEU A 59 -0.25 7.60 2.22
CA LEU A 59 -1.38 7.72 3.11
C LEU A 59 -2.20 8.93 2.76
N ASP A 60 -3.44 8.69 2.38
CA ASP A 60 -4.46 9.71 2.22
C ASP A 60 -4.97 10.12 3.59
N SER A 61 -4.80 11.39 3.96
CA SER A 61 -5.29 11.96 5.21
C SER A 61 -6.50 12.89 5.00
N SER A 62 -7.25 12.69 3.92
CA SER A 62 -8.50 13.40 3.68
C SER A 62 -9.56 13.14 4.77
N SER A 63 -10.49 14.08 4.93
CA SER A 63 -11.54 14.01 5.95
C SER A 63 -12.36 12.73 5.86
N SER A 64 -12.60 12.22 4.66
CA SER A 64 -13.37 11.00 4.43
C SER A 64 -12.71 9.75 5.03
N MET A 65 -11.38 9.72 5.11
CA MET A 65 -10.62 8.64 5.77
C MET A 65 -10.84 8.57 7.28
N PHE A 66 -11.24 9.66 7.91
CA PHE A 66 -11.53 9.72 9.35
C PHE A 66 -12.98 9.37 9.69
N TYR A 67 -13.80 9.08 8.69
CA TYR A 67 -15.18 8.64 8.88
C TYR A 67 -15.27 7.10 8.90
N PRO A 68 -16.10 6.51 9.78
CA PRO A 68 -16.78 7.16 10.90
C PRO A 68 -15.81 7.51 12.04
N ASN A 69 -16.16 8.55 12.81
CA ASN A 69 -15.33 9.01 13.94
C ASN A 69 -15.52 8.16 15.20
N GLU A 70 -16.49 7.24 15.20
CA GLU A 70 -16.78 6.34 16.31
C GLU A 70 -16.42 4.90 15.98
N GLY A 71 -15.78 4.22 16.91
CA GLY A 71 -15.35 2.83 16.74
C GLY A 71 -14.07 2.70 15.90
N ALA A 72 -13.88 1.54 15.29
CA ALA A 72 -12.74 1.28 14.40
C ALA A 72 -13.04 1.82 12.99
N GLY A 73 -13.00 3.14 12.81
CA GLY A 73 -13.18 3.80 11.52
C GLY A 73 -12.08 3.48 10.50
N LYS A 74 -12.22 3.99 9.28
CA LYS A 74 -11.26 3.76 8.20
C LYS A 74 -9.84 4.14 8.59
N TRP A 75 -9.65 5.29 9.22
CA TRP A 75 -8.35 5.75 9.68
C TRP A 75 -7.67 4.81 10.67
N GLU A 76 -8.39 4.49 11.75
CA GLU A 76 -7.83 3.61 12.78
C GLU A 76 -7.50 2.23 12.23
N ARG A 77 -8.37 1.69 11.38
CA ARG A 77 -8.13 0.40 10.73
C ARG A 77 -6.94 0.45 9.77
N THR A 78 -6.79 1.54 9.01
CA THR A 78 -5.63 1.78 8.15
C THR A 78 -4.34 1.76 8.98
N VAL A 79 -4.28 2.50 10.08
CA VAL A 79 -3.10 2.54 10.97
C VAL A 79 -2.77 1.15 11.54
N GLN A 80 -3.79 0.38 11.93
CA GLN A 80 -3.60 -0.98 12.42
C GLN A 80 -3.02 -1.91 11.34
N VAL A 81 -3.60 -1.91 10.13
CA VAL A 81 -3.12 -2.72 9.00
C VAL A 81 -1.71 -2.31 8.60
N MET A 82 -1.42 -1.00 8.48
CA MET A 82 -0.08 -0.50 8.19
C MET A 82 0.93 -0.95 9.24
N THR A 83 0.57 -0.89 10.53
CA THR A 83 1.43 -1.34 11.63
C THR A 83 1.76 -2.83 11.52
N LEU A 84 0.78 -3.66 11.16
CA LEU A 84 0.98 -5.09 10.96
C LEU A 84 1.89 -5.36 9.75
N ILE A 85 1.67 -4.67 8.62
CA ILE A 85 2.54 -4.78 7.44
C ILE A 85 3.96 -4.32 7.78
N ALA A 86 4.12 -3.16 8.43
CA ALA A 86 5.43 -2.66 8.84
C ALA A 86 6.18 -3.65 9.73
N SER A 87 5.48 -4.30 10.65
CA SER A 87 6.08 -5.33 11.52
C SER A 87 6.55 -6.57 10.75
N LEU A 88 5.87 -6.96 9.67
CA LEU A 88 6.30 -8.04 8.79
C LEU A 88 7.51 -7.65 7.96
N LEU A 89 7.48 -6.46 7.35
CA LEU A 89 8.57 -5.93 6.54
C LEU A 89 9.85 -5.75 7.39
N GLN A 90 9.70 -5.27 8.63
CA GLN A 90 10.81 -5.15 9.57
C GLN A 90 11.48 -6.51 9.86
N LYS A 91 10.68 -7.56 10.05
CA LYS A 91 11.23 -8.93 10.22
C LYS A 91 11.97 -9.42 9.00
N GLN A 92 11.61 -8.95 7.80
CA GLN A 92 12.29 -9.24 6.53
C GLN A 92 13.49 -8.32 6.28
N ARG A 93 13.76 -7.36 7.18
CA ARG A 93 14.80 -6.32 7.05
C ARG A 93 14.57 -5.38 5.86
N ASP A 94 13.35 -5.28 5.35
CA ASP A 94 12.98 -4.35 4.30
C ASP A 94 12.97 -2.91 4.83
N ALA A 95 13.31 -1.97 3.95
CA ALA A 95 13.29 -0.56 4.30
C ALA A 95 11.88 0.01 4.10
N ILE A 96 11.37 0.74 5.10
CA ILE A 96 10.03 1.31 5.11
C ILE A 96 10.11 2.83 5.10
N GLY A 97 9.40 3.45 4.17
CA GLY A 97 9.21 4.90 4.07
C GLY A 97 7.73 5.27 4.13
N LEU A 98 7.45 6.55 4.28
CA LEU A 98 6.10 7.09 4.30
C LEU A 98 6.02 8.35 3.44
N PHE A 99 4.93 8.48 2.72
CA PHE A 99 4.49 9.70 2.08
C PHE A 99 3.08 10.02 2.55
N GLU A 100 2.96 11.12 3.29
CA GLU A 100 1.67 11.64 3.71
C GLU A 100 1.22 12.71 2.73
N VAL A 101 0.04 12.51 2.16
CA VAL A 101 -0.64 13.53 1.36
C VAL A 101 -1.39 14.47 2.30
N ASN A 102 -1.10 15.76 2.21
CA ASN A 102 -1.76 16.79 3.02
C ASN A 102 -2.02 18.07 2.21
N ASP A 103 -2.75 19.03 2.80
CA ASP A 103 -3.23 20.25 2.17
C ASP A 103 -2.14 21.32 1.94
N ALA A 104 -1.00 21.22 2.60
CA ALA A 104 0.07 22.21 2.50
C ALA A 104 1.28 21.68 1.73
N ASP A 105 2.06 20.82 2.38
CA ASP A 105 3.26 20.21 1.82
C ASP A 105 3.28 18.74 2.17
N ALA A 106 3.31 17.88 1.16
CA ALA A 106 3.42 16.45 1.36
C ALA A 106 4.66 16.09 2.18
N GLN A 107 4.47 15.37 3.28
CA GLN A 107 5.57 14.91 4.11
C GLN A 107 6.15 13.61 3.53
N PHE A 108 7.44 13.62 3.28
CA PHE A 108 8.17 12.46 2.78
C PHE A 108 9.20 12.00 3.80
N PHE A 109 9.00 10.81 4.33
CA PHE A 109 9.94 10.13 5.21
C PHE A 109 10.72 9.10 4.40
N GLU A 110 12.02 9.28 4.32
CA GLU A 110 12.89 8.36 3.59
C GLU A 110 12.80 6.93 4.16
N SER A 111 12.95 5.97 3.27
CA SER A 111 12.90 4.57 3.68
C SER A 111 14.10 4.16 4.52
N SER A 112 13.83 3.46 5.63
CA SER A 112 14.84 2.95 6.55
C SER A 112 14.44 1.57 7.07
N ASN A 113 15.41 0.71 7.30
CA ASN A 113 15.24 -0.58 7.98
C ASN A 113 15.63 -0.53 9.47
N LYS A 114 16.05 0.65 9.96
CA LYS A 114 16.38 0.84 11.38
C LYS A 114 15.10 0.88 12.21
N GLU A 115 15.07 0.12 13.29
CA GLU A 115 13.91 -0.01 14.17
C GLU A 115 13.44 1.36 14.71
N GLU A 116 14.38 2.21 15.13
CA GLU A 116 14.10 3.54 15.65
C GLU A 116 13.32 4.41 14.65
N ASN A 117 13.72 4.37 13.36
CA ASN A 117 13.07 5.13 12.31
C ASN A 117 11.67 4.59 12.00
N ILE A 118 11.47 3.26 12.04
CA ILE A 118 10.18 2.63 11.84
C ILE A 118 9.23 2.98 12.99
N GLN A 119 9.71 2.95 14.23
CA GLN A 119 8.92 3.36 15.40
C GLN A 119 8.53 4.83 15.34
N LEU A 120 9.45 5.70 14.93
CA LEU A 120 9.16 7.13 14.72
C LEU A 120 8.10 7.33 13.62
N LEU A 121 8.21 6.61 12.50
CA LEU A 121 7.24 6.65 11.41
C LEU A 121 5.83 6.24 11.90
N LEU A 122 5.73 5.13 12.62
CA LEU A 122 4.45 4.66 13.16
C LEU A 122 3.88 5.61 14.23
N HIS A 123 4.75 6.26 15.00
CA HIS A 123 4.33 7.29 15.96
C HIS A 123 3.76 8.51 15.24
N ASN A 124 4.42 8.97 14.18
CA ASN A 124 3.95 10.10 13.38
C ASN A 124 2.58 9.82 12.76
N ILE A 125 2.40 8.62 12.15
CA ILE A 125 1.11 8.23 11.56
C ILE A 125 -0.03 8.30 12.60
N LYS A 126 0.21 7.81 13.83
CA LYS A 126 -0.81 7.86 14.90
C LYS A 126 -1.15 9.27 15.34
N GLY A 127 -0.24 10.21 15.18
CA GLY A 127 -0.43 11.62 15.52
C GLY A 127 -1.07 12.46 14.40
N LEU A 128 -1.30 11.88 13.22
CA LEU A 128 -1.94 12.59 12.12
C LEU A 128 -3.39 12.92 12.47
N GLN A 129 -3.81 14.11 12.06
CA GLN A 129 -5.17 14.61 12.26
C GLN A 129 -5.89 14.71 10.93
N GLU A 130 -7.20 14.68 11.00
CA GLU A 130 -8.08 14.95 9.87
C GLU A 130 -7.72 16.26 9.17
N ARG A 131 -7.66 16.21 7.83
CA ARG A 131 -7.37 17.38 6.98
C ARG A 131 -8.36 17.46 5.84
N GLN A 132 -8.67 18.68 5.42
CA GLN A 132 -9.47 18.89 4.23
C GLN A 132 -8.56 18.88 3.00
N ILE A 133 -8.48 17.73 2.32
CA ILE A 133 -7.67 17.55 1.13
C ILE A 133 -8.59 17.34 -0.06
N GLY A 134 -8.46 18.18 -1.09
CA GLY A 134 -9.17 17.98 -2.35
C GLY A 134 -8.50 16.95 -3.24
N ASN A 135 -9.27 16.31 -4.14
CA ASN A 135 -8.76 15.32 -5.08
C ASN A 135 -7.63 15.85 -5.98
N GLU A 136 -7.67 17.09 -6.38
CA GLU A 136 -6.61 17.73 -7.18
C GLU A 136 -5.29 17.75 -6.43
N VAL A 137 -5.32 18.14 -5.15
CA VAL A 137 -4.13 18.14 -4.29
C VAL A 137 -3.55 16.75 -4.14
N PHE A 138 -4.40 15.74 -3.99
CA PHE A 138 -3.94 14.34 -3.90
C PHE A 138 -3.19 13.90 -5.16
N LEU A 139 -3.75 14.18 -6.33
CA LEU A 139 -3.13 13.86 -7.61
C LEU A 139 -1.81 14.59 -7.85
N ASP A 140 -1.75 15.89 -7.56
CA ASP A 140 -0.56 16.73 -7.73
C ASP A 140 0.59 16.22 -6.81
N GLN A 141 0.25 15.87 -5.59
CA GLN A 141 1.23 15.33 -4.66
C GLN A 141 1.73 13.94 -5.06
N LEU A 142 0.88 13.07 -5.60
CA LEU A 142 1.32 11.80 -6.19
C LEU A 142 2.31 12.03 -7.35
N GLU A 143 2.09 13.05 -8.18
CA GLU A 143 3.04 13.39 -9.25
C GLU A 143 4.38 13.88 -8.70
N SER A 144 4.37 14.70 -7.64
CA SER A 144 5.60 15.11 -6.96
C SER A 144 6.36 13.93 -6.37
N LEU A 145 5.65 12.96 -5.81
CA LEU A 145 6.21 11.74 -5.24
C LEU A 145 6.97 10.92 -6.28
N HIS A 146 6.45 10.85 -7.51
CA HIS A 146 7.09 10.08 -8.58
C HIS A 146 8.56 10.48 -8.80
N SER A 147 8.89 11.76 -8.72
CA SER A 147 10.27 12.27 -8.88
C SER A 147 11.20 11.94 -7.71
N ARG A 148 10.64 11.70 -6.52
CA ARG A 148 11.37 11.44 -5.27
C ARG A 148 11.54 9.95 -4.97
N MET A 149 10.78 9.10 -5.67
CA MET A 149 10.73 7.67 -5.39
C MET A 149 12.02 6.95 -5.80
N PRO A 150 12.69 6.21 -4.91
CA PRO A 150 13.82 5.37 -5.28
C PRO A 150 13.41 4.28 -6.25
N LYS A 151 14.27 3.95 -7.21
CA LYS A 151 13.99 2.93 -8.23
C LYS A 151 13.61 1.58 -7.61
N ARG A 152 12.68 0.87 -8.26
CA ARG A 152 12.23 -0.48 -7.86
C ARG A 152 11.64 -0.54 -6.45
N SER A 153 10.85 0.47 -6.08
CA SER A 153 10.13 0.48 -4.80
C SER A 153 8.79 -0.23 -4.91
N GLN A 154 8.33 -0.77 -3.80
CA GLN A 154 6.93 -1.14 -3.59
C GLN A 154 6.19 0.07 -3.02
N ILE A 155 5.03 0.39 -3.56
CA ILE A 155 4.21 1.53 -3.17
C ILE A 155 2.85 1.00 -2.76
N LEU A 156 2.53 1.14 -1.48
CA LEU A 156 1.27 0.73 -0.89
C LEU A 156 0.46 1.99 -0.57
N ILE A 157 -0.60 2.22 -1.34
CA ILE A 157 -1.42 3.43 -1.23
C ILE A 157 -2.69 3.10 -0.48
N PHE A 158 -2.94 3.82 0.60
CA PHE A 158 -4.14 3.71 1.42
C PHE A 158 -5.01 4.94 1.19
N THR A 159 -6.19 4.72 0.69
CA THR A 159 -7.22 5.73 0.42
C THR A 159 -8.60 5.12 0.57
N ASP A 160 -9.64 5.85 0.27
CA ASP A 160 -11.02 5.36 0.31
C ASP A 160 -11.74 5.49 -1.05
N ILE A 161 -13.04 5.32 -1.05
CA ILE A 161 -13.86 5.31 -2.26
C ILE A 161 -14.25 6.70 -2.76
N TYR A 162 -13.95 7.79 -2.02
CA TYR A 162 -14.47 9.13 -2.33
C TYR A 162 -13.55 9.93 -3.25
N HIS A 163 -13.17 9.34 -4.39
CA HIS A 163 -12.44 10.05 -5.43
C HIS A 163 -13.35 10.48 -6.57
N GLN A 164 -13.27 11.76 -6.97
CA GLN A 164 -14.09 12.31 -8.06
C GLN A 164 -13.63 11.81 -9.43
N ASP A 165 -12.33 11.60 -9.63
CA ASP A 165 -11.74 11.16 -10.91
C ASP A 165 -10.85 9.92 -10.72
N ILE A 166 -11.50 8.75 -10.63
CA ILE A 166 -10.81 7.47 -10.52
C ILE A 166 -9.91 7.19 -11.74
N PRO A 167 -10.33 7.46 -12.99
CA PRO A 167 -9.46 7.34 -14.15
C PRO A 167 -8.16 8.15 -14.04
N ALA A 168 -8.22 9.42 -13.62
CA ALA A 168 -7.03 10.25 -13.44
C ALA A 168 -6.11 9.70 -12.35
N LEU A 169 -6.67 9.24 -11.23
CA LEU A 169 -5.91 8.58 -10.17
C LEU A 169 -5.17 7.35 -10.71
N VAL A 170 -5.86 6.44 -11.36
CA VAL A 170 -5.28 5.21 -11.90
C VAL A 170 -4.23 5.51 -12.99
N GLN A 171 -4.44 6.55 -13.80
CA GLN A 171 -3.46 7.02 -14.78
C GLN A 171 -2.19 7.53 -14.10
N SER A 172 -2.32 8.32 -13.03
CA SER A 172 -1.17 8.78 -12.24
C SER A 172 -0.40 7.60 -11.65
N LEU A 173 -1.09 6.62 -11.08
CA LEU A 173 -0.49 5.41 -10.55
C LEU A 173 0.22 4.56 -11.62
N SER A 174 -0.26 4.58 -12.84
CA SER A 174 0.36 3.87 -13.97
C SER A 174 1.76 4.42 -14.28
N LYS A 175 2.04 5.70 -14.03
CA LYS A 175 3.37 6.30 -14.19
C LYS A 175 4.41 5.59 -13.31
N PHE A 176 4.07 5.27 -12.06
CA PHE A 176 4.94 4.51 -11.17
C PHE A 176 5.21 3.10 -11.68
N LYS A 177 4.19 2.43 -12.19
CA LYS A 177 4.34 1.10 -12.79
C LYS A 177 5.29 1.13 -14.00
N TYR A 178 5.15 2.11 -14.90
CA TYR A 178 6.07 2.29 -16.03
C TYR A 178 7.50 2.61 -15.59
N ALA A 179 7.69 3.22 -14.43
CA ALA A 179 8.99 3.43 -13.81
C ALA A 179 9.55 2.20 -13.05
N ASN A 180 8.94 1.02 -13.26
CA ASN A 180 9.29 -0.24 -12.62
C ASN A 180 9.11 -0.25 -11.09
N HIS A 181 8.09 0.46 -10.58
CA HIS A 181 7.62 0.30 -9.21
C HIS A 181 6.47 -0.72 -9.14
N HIS A 182 6.36 -1.40 -8.02
CA HIS A 182 5.20 -2.24 -7.72
C HIS A 182 4.16 -1.40 -6.96
N VAL A 183 3.04 -1.12 -7.61
CA VAL A 183 1.97 -0.30 -7.02
C VAL A 183 0.82 -1.21 -6.61
N ARG A 184 0.36 -1.03 -5.38
CA ARG A 184 -0.81 -1.69 -4.83
C ARG A 184 -1.70 -0.65 -4.16
N LEU A 185 -2.95 -0.58 -4.61
CA LEU A 185 -3.94 0.38 -4.14
C LEU A 185 -4.87 -0.32 -3.15
N MET A 186 -4.94 0.19 -1.93
CA MET A 186 -5.78 -0.32 -0.86
C MET A 186 -6.92 0.63 -0.61
N ILE A 187 -8.14 0.20 -0.96
CA ILE A 187 -9.36 0.98 -0.80
C ILE A 187 -10.02 0.58 0.52
N MET A 188 -10.02 1.51 1.47
CA MET A 188 -10.64 1.34 2.78
C MET A 188 -12.12 1.71 2.70
N TYR A 189 -13.01 0.80 3.07
CA TYR A 189 -14.46 1.04 3.06
C TYR A 189 -15.16 0.29 4.19
N SER A 190 -16.33 0.78 4.62
CA SER A 190 -17.19 0.09 5.57
C SER A 190 -18.33 -0.61 4.84
N GLU A 191 -18.39 -1.94 4.93
CA GLU A 191 -19.51 -2.71 4.40
C GLU A 191 -20.83 -2.27 5.04
N GLN A 192 -20.82 -2.12 6.35
CA GLN A 192 -22.05 -1.80 7.10
C GLN A 192 -22.58 -0.41 6.78
N LEU A 193 -21.72 0.60 6.73
CA LEU A 193 -22.15 1.99 6.56
C LEU A 193 -22.27 2.38 5.09
N GLU A 194 -21.25 2.09 4.28
CA GLU A 194 -21.12 2.59 2.91
C GLU A 194 -21.84 1.69 1.90
N ILE A 195 -21.87 0.36 2.14
CA ILE A 195 -22.46 -0.58 1.20
C ILE A 195 -23.90 -0.97 1.60
N GLU A 196 -24.14 -1.22 2.89
CA GLU A 196 -25.45 -1.63 3.39
C GLU A 196 -26.29 -0.45 3.91
N GLY A 197 -25.68 0.68 4.28
CA GLY A 197 -26.35 1.86 4.82
C GLY A 197 -26.92 1.65 6.23
N LYS A 198 -26.37 0.70 6.99
CA LYS A 198 -26.84 0.39 8.34
C LYS A 198 -26.74 1.59 9.27
N GLY A 199 -27.84 1.93 9.91
CA GLY A 199 -27.88 2.99 10.90
C GLY A 199 -27.84 4.42 10.34
N LEU A 200 -27.88 4.61 9.00
CA LEU A 200 -27.86 5.95 8.40
C LEU A 200 -29.23 6.60 8.31
N SER A 201 -30.30 5.80 8.11
CA SER A 201 -31.65 6.34 8.00
C SER A 201 -32.13 6.96 9.31
N GLY A 202 -32.65 8.20 9.23
CA GLY A 202 -33.13 8.95 10.39
C GLY A 202 -32.05 9.52 11.30
N HIS A 203 -30.75 9.28 11.01
CA HIS A 203 -29.66 9.89 11.73
C HIS A 203 -29.25 11.23 11.10
N GLN A 204 -28.77 12.14 11.96
CA GLN A 204 -28.20 13.40 11.50
C GLN A 204 -26.77 13.11 10.98
N VAL A 205 -26.54 13.43 9.73
CA VAL A 205 -25.21 13.37 9.12
C VAL A 205 -24.69 14.76 8.84
N ILE A 206 -23.37 14.87 8.79
CA ILE A 206 -22.66 16.10 8.47
C ILE A 206 -21.97 15.87 7.12
N ASP A 207 -22.28 16.71 6.15
CA ASP A 207 -21.55 16.72 4.90
C ASP A 207 -20.14 17.27 5.14
N PHE A 208 -19.12 16.50 4.79
CA PHE A 208 -17.72 16.83 5.08
C PHE A 208 -17.22 18.04 4.28
N GLU A 209 -17.77 18.27 3.09
CA GLU A 209 -17.36 19.39 2.24
C GLU A 209 -18.01 20.71 2.68
N THR A 210 -19.30 20.66 3.03
CA THR A 210 -20.08 21.86 3.33
C THR A 210 -20.33 22.11 4.81
N GLY A 211 -20.06 21.12 5.68
CA GLY A 211 -20.39 21.17 7.10
C GLY A 211 -21.89 21.15 7.41
N LYS A 212 -22.74 20.98 6.40
CA LYS A 212 -24.19 21.04 6.54
C LYS A 212 -24.71 19.78 7.22
N LYS A 213 -25.51 19.99 8.26
CA LYS A 213 -26.22 18.91 8.96
C LYS A 213 -27.56 18.63 8.30
N THR A 214 -27.79 17.36 7.98
CA THR A 214 -29.09 16.93 7.41
C THR A 214 -29.48 15.57 7.98
N TYR A 215 -30.78 15.24 7.90
CA TYR A 215 -31.25 13.91 8.25
C TYR A 215 -31.44 13.13 6.94
N LEU A 216 -30.85 11.95 6.87
CA LEU A 216 -30.98 11.13 5.67
C LEU A 216 -32.33 10.40 5.66
N THR A 217 -33.04 10.55 4.57
CA THR A 217 -34.18 9.73 4.23
C THR A 217 -33.71 8.35 3.72
N GLU A 218 -34.61 7.34 3.71
CA GLU A 218 -34.31 6.03 3.13
C GLU A 218 -33.88 6.10 1.65
N GLU A 219 -34.45 7.05 0.91
CA GLU A 219 -34.09 7.26 -0.50
C GLU A 219 -32.68 7.82 -0.65
N GLU A 220 -32.30 8.76 0.20
CA GLU A 220 -30.94 9.32 0.21
C GLU A 220 -29.90 8.28 0.64
N VAL A 221 -30.22 7.45 1.64
CA VAL A 221 -29.36 6.33 2.04
C VAL A 221 -29.17 5.38 0.86
N ARG A 222 -30.23 5.05 0.14
CA ARG A 222 -30.13 4.16 -1.03
C ARG A 222 -29.29 4.79 -2.15
N ARG A 223 -29.44 6.10 -2.41
CA ARG A 223 -28.58 6.80 -3.40
C ARG A 223 -27.13 6.77 -2.98
N TYR A 224 -26.85 7.04 -1.73
CA TYR A 224 -25.50 7.01 -1.17
C TYR A 224 -24.87 5.62 -1.27
N THR A 225 -25.54 4.56 -0.83
CA THR A 225 -25.02 3.19 -0.92
C THR A 225 -24.82 2.73 -2.37
N ASN A 226 -25.68 3.15 -3.30
CA ASN A 226 -25.48 2.88 -4.72
C ASN A 226 -24.24 3.60 -5.26
N PHE A 227 -24.06 4.88 -4.92
CA PHE A 227 -22.85 5.61 -5.24
C PHE A 227 -21.59 4.90 -4.73
N CYS A 228 -21.54 4.48 -3.48
CA CYS A 228 -20.41 3.76 -2.91
C CYS A 228 -20.09 2.46 -3.66
N LYS A 229 -21.12 1.67 -4.02
CA LYS A 229 -20.98 0.46 -4.83
C LYS A 229 -20.43 0.74 -6.22
N GLU A 230 -20.93 1.80 -6.86
CA GLU A 230 -20.46 2.23 -8.19
C GLU A 230 -19.01 2.66 -8.15
N GLN A 231 -18.60 3.43 -7.12
CA GLN A 231 -17.22 3.84 -6.93
C GLN A 231 -16.29 2.64 -6.75
N LEU A 232 -16.65 1.70 -5.88
CA LEU A 232 -15.85 0.50 -5.65
C LEU A 232 -15.70 -0.33 -6.94
N SER A 233 -16.78 -0.50 -7.69
CA SER A 233 -16.77 -1.18 -8.98
C SER A 233 -15.93 -0.43 -10.02
N ALA A 234 -15.98 0.90 -10.03
CA ALA A 234 -15.17 1.73 -10.93
C ALA A 234 -13.68 1.59 -10.64
N PHE A 235 -13.28 1.56 -9.37
CA PHE A 235 -11.91 1.28 -8.98
C PHE A 235 -11.42 -0.06 -9.49
N GLU A 236 -12.19 -1.14 -9.27
CA GLU A 236 -11.84 -2.48 -9.72
C GLU A 236 -11.67 -2.55 -11.25
N LEU A 237 -12.64 -1.99 -11.98
CA LEU A 237 -12.64 -2.03 -13.44
C LEU A 237 -11.47 -1.24 -14.03
N THR A 238 -11.27 0.01 -13.56
CA THR A 238 -10.26 0.92 -14.09
C THR A 238 -8.85 0.41 -13.77
N SER A 239 -8.63 -0.04 -12.53
CA SER A 239 -7.34 -0.58 -12.08
C SER A 239 -6.97 -1.86 -12.84
N ARG A 240 -7.93 -2.75 -13.08
CA ARG A 240 -7.72 -3.97 -13.87
C ARG A 240 -7.26 -3.63 -15.29
N GLY A 241 -7.89 -2.64 -15.93
CA GLY A 241 -7.50 -2.16 -17.27
C GLY A 241 -6.06 -1.61 -17.31
N ALA A 242 -5.60 -0.97 -16.26
CA ALA A 242 -4.25 -0.43 -16.12
C ALA A 242 -3.23 -1.48 -15.60
N GLY A 243 -3.70 -2.65 -15.16
CA GLY A 243 -2.89 -3.68 -14.53
C GLY A 243 -2.27 -3.22 -13.20
N ILE A 244 -3.00 -2.42 -12.44
CA ILE A 244 -2.67 -2.02 -11.08
C ILE A 244 -3.38 -2.97 -10.11
N SER A 245 -2.66 -3.49 -9.13
CA SER A 245 -3.25 -4.31 -8.09
C SER A 245 -4.10 -3.46 -7.16
N ILE A 246 -5.32 -3.90 -6.90
CA ILE A 246 -6.24 -3.27 -5.96
C ILE A 246 -6.72 -4.27 -4.92
N ASP A 247 -6.83 -3.81 -3.69
CA ASP A 247 -7.41 -4.54 -2.57
C ASP A 247 -8.51 -3.69 -1.93
N ALA A 248 -9.74 -4.15 -2.00
CA ALA A 248 -10.85 -3.55 -1.25
C ALA A 248 -10.86 -4.13 0.17
N LEU A 249 -10.63 -3.27 1.15
CA LEU A 249 -10.47 -3.63 2.56
C LEU A 249 -11.67 -3.15 3.37
N ASN A 250 -12.52 -4.08 3.77
CA ASN A 250 -13.66 -3.80 4.64
C ASN A 250 -13.18 -3.53 6.07
N VAL A 251 -13.27 -2.28 6.52
CA VAL A 251 -12.79 -1.86 7.84
C VAL A 251 -13.61 -2.44 9.01
N ASP A 252 -14.77 -3.01 8.74
CA ASP A 252 -15.58 -3.70 9.75
C ASP A 252 -14.97 -5.04 10.18
N GLU A 253 -14.00 -5.56 9.38
CA GLU A 253 -13.30 -6.79 9.69
C GLU A 253 -12.11 -6.57 10.65
N ASP A 254 -11.70 -7.65 11.30
CA ASP A 254 -10.49 -7.63 12.14
C ASP A 254 -9.23 -7.35 11.30
N PRO A 255 -8.29 -6.49 11.76
CA PRO A 255 -7.10 -6.13 10.99
C PRO A 255 -6.20 -7.31 10.64
N VAL A 256 -6.21 -8.40 11.43
CA VAL A 256 -5.45 -9.62 11.11
C VAL A 256 -6.10 -10.37 9.94
N VAL A 257 -7.44 -10.33 9.85
CA VAL A 257 -8.16 -10.91 8.70
C VAL A 257 -7.84 -10.13 7.44
N LEU A 258 -7.84 -8.80 7.51
CA LEU A 258 -7.46 -7.93 6.38
C LEU A 258 -6.02 -8.21 5.94
N LEU A 259 -5.09 -8.32 6.88
CA LEU A 259 -3.70 -8.66 6.56
C LEU A 259 -3.60 -10.01 5.85
N ARG A 260 -4.33 -11.04 6.29
CA ARG A 260 -4.33 -12.35 5.62
C ARG A 260 -4.82 -12.27 4.18
N LYS A 261 -5.86 -11.45 3.90
CA LYS A 261 -6.34 -11.20 2.54
C LYS A 261 -5.26 -10.57 1.66
N LEU A 262 -4.49 -9.64 2.23
CA LEU A 262 -3.39 -8.97 1.52
C LEU A 262 -2.21 -9.91 1.21
N LEU A 263 -2.05 -10.99 1.98
CA LEU A 263 -0.96 -11.96 1.85
C LEU A 263 -1.33 -13.20 1.02
N ALA A 264 -2.60 -13.36 0.68
CA ALA A 264 -3.10 -14.47 -0.12
C ALA A 264 -2.83 -14.28 -1.61
#